data_458754e3a48149fb3e221b5a375bce72
#
_entry.id   458754e3a48149fb3e221b5a375bce72
#
_cell.length_a   1.000
_cell.length_b   1.000
_cell.length_c   1.000
_cell.angle_alpha   90.00
_cell.angle_beta   90.00
_cell.angle_gamma   90.00
#
_symmetry.space_group_name_H-M   'P 1'
#
loop_
_entity.id
_entity.type
_entity.pdbx_description
1 polymer ?
#
loop_
_entity_poly.entity_id
_entity_poly.type
_entity_poly.pdbx_seq_one_letter_code
_entity_poly.pdbx_strand_id
1 'polypeptide(L)'
;MSKTLLLPRLGETMEQGRVVEWFKRPGDSFVRGETIVEIETDKTVVEMPALADGVLRQILADVGEDVDVGAPLGEYDVIGEEANAAPEEAPVPAAAVAQTAAAASEVRAAVVHHARADTLRLRATPAARRAARQGGIALDGIAGTGRRGRIERQDVEVRVNGAGAASAAPAEGVLYRNLARGRVAYREWRPQSAAGAPLVLLHGFSGDAQVWSALASQLQRRGRHVIAPDLPSHGATDFDSADVASMADAMAALIDDLGIGSFELVGHSLGAAVAAKVAMILKAKVQRLTLIAPAGLGTEIDDDFIDGMAHVKKGGGLMHLLRRSALNPPLLSAQQLDQMADAIRTRGALVALADNLVSGGRQQIDIRSELAGLNVPARVIWGLDDQIIPWHHASRAGPEIPVHFIPQAGHMPHWDQPQKVAALFV
;
A
#
# COMPACT_ATOMS: atom_id res chain seq x y z
N MET A 1 -37.00 8.88 3.08
CA MET A 1 -36.75 10.23 3.67
C MET A 1 -35.53 10.81 2.98
N SER A 2 -35.58 12.08 2.57
CA SER A 2 -34.45 12.76 1.95
C SER A 2 -33.43 13.15 3.02
N LYS A 3 -32.15 12.86 2.79
CA LYS A 3 -31.03 13.29 3.63
C LYS A 3 -30.02 14.05 2.78
N THR A 4 -29.33 14.99 3.40
CA THR A 4 -28.28 15.79 2.75
C THR A 4 -26.91 15.13 3.02
N LEU A 5 -26.15 14.93 1.97
CA LEU A 5 -24.74 14.52 2.06
C LEU A 5 -23.91 15.78 2.29
N LEU A 6 -23.29 15.90 3.45
CA LEU A 6 -22.42 17.04 3.80
C LEU A 6 -20.96 16.67 3.67
N LEU A 7 -20.09 17.63 3.38
CA LEU A 7 -18.63 17.43 3.42
C LEU A 7 -18.17 17.30 4.89
N PRO A 8 -17.75 16.12 5.36
CA PRO A 8 -17.24 15.97 6.71
C PRO A 8 -15.83 16.55 6.81
N ARG A 9 -15.37 16.83 8.03
CA ARG A 9 -13.98 17.20 8.27
C ARG A 9 -13.09 15.97 8.10
N LEU A 10 -12.33 15.89 7.01
CA LEU A 10 -11.45 14.77 6.66
C LEU A 10 -10.00 14.96 7.14
N GLY A 11 -9.69 16.08 7.82
CA GLY A 11 -8.39 16.41 8.41
C GLY A 11 -8.51 17.46 9.50
N GLU A 12 -7.58 17.49 10.48
CA GLU A 12 -7.67 18.41 11.64
C GLU A 12 -7.66 19.90 11.25
N THR A 13 -6.97 20.25 10.15
CA THR A 13 -6.82 21.62 9.66
C THR A 13 -7.64 21.91 8.39
N MET A 14 -8.49 20.96 7.97
CA MET A 14 -9.27 21.10 6.74
C MET A 14 -10.39 22.10 6.93
N GLU A 15 -10.44 23.13 6.08
CA GLU A 15 -11.53 24.12 5.99
C GLU A 15 -12.37 23.92 4.74
N GLN A 16 -11.78 23.44 3.64
CA GLN A 16 -12.40 23.21 2.34
C GLN A 16 -11.91 21.91 1.70
N GLY A 17 -12.70 21.35 0.77
CA GLY A 17 -12.32 20.25 -0.12
C GLY A 17 -12.86 20.48 -1.51
N ARG A 18 -12.16 19.99 -2.53
CA ARG A 18 -12.57 20.08 -3.93
C ARG A 18 -13.21 18.78 -4.38
N VAL A 19 -14.37 18.84 -5.03
CA VAL A 19 -15.01 17.67 -5.63
C VAL A 19 -14.21 17.22 -6.85
N VAL A 20 -13.67 16.00 -6.82
CA VAL A 20 -12.87 15.42 -7.90
C VAL A 20 -13.74 14.63 -8.87
N GLU A 21 -14.55 13.72 -8.35
CA GLU A 21 -15.40 12.85 -9.16
C GLU A 21 -16.63 12.40 -8.39
N TRP A 22 -17.79 12.34 -9.08
CA TRP A 22 -19.00 11.68 -8.61
C TRP A 22 -19.12 10.30 -9.22
N PHE A 23 -19.14 9.25 -8.40
CA PHE A 23 -19.30 7.86 -8.86
C PHE A 23 -20.77 7.49 -9.08
N LYS A 24 -21.68 8.31 -8.60
CA LYS A 24 -23.14 8.15 -8.76
C LYS A 24 -23.72 9.38 -9.43
N ARG A 25 -24.77 9.17 -10.24
CA ARG A 25 -25.56 10.22 -10.89
C ARG A 25 -26.92 10.35 -10.21
N PRO A 26 -27.60 11.49 -10.31
CA PRO A 26 -28.98 11.59 -9.89
C PRO A 26 -29.84 10.46 -10.49
N GLY A 27 -30.52 9.71 -9.63
CA GLY A 27 -31.28 8.49 -9.96
C GLY A 27 -30.55 7.17 -9.72
N ASP A 28 -29.24 7.16 -9.51
CA ASP A 28 -28.50 5.93 -9.23
C ASP A 28 -28.70 5.48 -7.77
N SER A 29 -28.91 4.17 -7.58
CA SER A 29 -28.95 3.56 -6.27
C SER A 29 -27.53 3.23 -5.78
N PHE A 30 -27.36 3.22 -4.46
CA PHE A 30 -26.12 2.83 -3.78
C PHE A 30 -26.42 2.10 -2.48
N VAL A 31 -25.48 1.28 -2.04
CA VAL A 31 -25.52 0.57 -0.76
C VAL A 31 -24.58 1.20 0.25
N ARG A 32 -24.85 1.00 1.54
CA ARG A 32 -23.97 1.47 2.62
C ARG A 32 -22.53 0.99 2.44
N GLY A 33 -21.57 1.92 2.48
CA GLY A 33 -20.15 1.66 2.27
C GLY A 33 -19.68 1.76 0.81
N GLU A 34 -20.60 1.95 -0.15
CA GLU A 34 -20.26 2.20 -1.54
C GLU A 34 -19.81 3.65 -1.74
N THR A 35 -18.71 3.88 -2.47
CA THR A 35 -18.20 5.23 -2.72
C THR A 35 -19.16 6.03 -3.61
N ILE A 36 -19.54 7.22 -3.14
CA ILE A 36 -20.47 8.12 -3.84
C ILE A 36 -19.70 9.24 -4.55
N VAL A 37 -18.73 9.85 -3.89
CA VAL A 37 -17.99 11.03 -4.37
C VAL A 37 -16.56 11.01 -3.86
N GLU A 38 -15.64 11.57 -4.62
CA GLU A 38 -14.24 11.74 -4.29
C GLU A 38 -13.94 13.22 -4.05
N ILE A 39 -13.23 13.51 -2.94
CA ILE A 39 -12.91 14.86 -2.49
C ILE A 39 -11.40 15.00 -2.36
N GLU A 40 -10.82 16.00 -3.02
CA GLU A 40 -9.43 16.41 -2.85
C GLU A 40 -9.32 17.40 -1.68
N THR A 41 -8.39 17.15 -0.79
CA THR A 41 -8.02 18.03 0.32
C THR A 41 -6.61 18.62 0.07
N ASP A 42 -6.15 19.51 0.91
CA ASP A 42 -4.78 20.07 0.85
C ASP A 42 -3.65 19.02 0.96
N LYS A 43 -3.98 17.78 1.35
CA LYS A 43 -3.00 16.72 1.61
C LYS A 43 -3.24 15.44 0.84
N THR A 44 -4.47 15.14 0.45
CA THR A 44 -4.80 13.86 -0.19
C THR A 44 -6.19 13.91 -0.83
N VAL A 45 -6.48 12.94 -1.67
CA VAL A 45 -7.81 12.68 -2.22
C VAL A 45 -8.48 11.60 -1.40
N VAL A 46 -9.73 11.82 -0.99
CA VAL A 46 -10.49 10.93 -0.10
C VAL A 46 -11.81 10.54 -0.74
N GLU A 47 -12.07 9.24 -0.80
CA GLU A 47 -13.36 8.69 -1.22
C GLU A 47 -14.38 8.77 -0.08
N MET A 48 -15.57 9.30 -0.36
CA MET A 48 -16.67 9.35 0.59
C MET A 48 -17.65 8.21 0.36
N PRO A 49 -17.75 7.26 1.30
CA PRO A 49 -18.70 6.16 1.21
C PRO A 49 -20.09 6.58 1.67
N ALA A 50 -21.10 5.91 1.13
CA ALA A 50 -22.49 6.01 1.57
C ALA A 50 -22.65 5.57 3.04
N LEU A 51 -23.35 6.37 3.84
CA LEU A 51 -23.62 6.05 5.25
C LEU A 51 -24.85 5.13 5.43
N ALA A 52 -25.69 5.00 4.39
CA ALA A 52 -26.89 4.16 4.36
C ALA A 52 -27.19 3.74 2.92
N ASP A 53 -28.06 2.76 2.74
CA ASP A 53 -28.57 2.40 1.42
C ASP A 53 -29.51 3.51 0.92
N GLY A 54 -29.39 3.90 -0.35
CA GLY A 54 -30.16 5.04 -0.85
C GLY A 54 -30.14 5.21 -2.37
N VAL A 55 -30.79 6.28 -2.82
CA VAL A 55 -30.80 6.74 -4.20
C VAL A 55 -30.36 8.22 -4.20
N LEU A 56 -29.34 8.55 -4.98
CA LEU A 56 -28.88 9.93 -5.15
C LEU A 56 -29.97 10.74 -5.89
N ARG A 57 -30.46 11.80 -5.27
CA ARG A 57 -31.50 12.68 -5.85
C ARG A 57 -30.90 13.78 -6.67
N GLN A 58 -29.96 14.50 -6.07
CA GLN A 58 -29.38 15.70 -6.66
C GLN A 58 -27.94 15.87 -6.23
N ILE A 59 -27.10 16.33 -7.14
CA ILE A 59 -25.77 16.84 -6.88
C ILE A 59 -25.89 18.33 -6.65
N LEU A 60 -25.32 18.85 -5.56
CA LEU A 60 -25.34 20.26 -5.18
C LEU A 60 -23.99 20.93 -5.38
N ALA A 61 -22.90 20.14 -5.40
CA ALA A 61 -21.55 20.61 -5.69
C ALA A 61 -21.02 19.89 -6.92
N ASP A 62 -20.66 20.63 -7.96
CA ASP A 62 -20.16 20.08 -9.22
C ASP A 62 -18.69 19.66 -9.14
N VAL A 63 -18.26 18.79 -10.07
CA VAL A 63 -16.86 18.39 -10.20
C VAL A 63 -15.97 19.61 -10.47
N GLY A 64 -14.93 19.78 -9.65
CA GLY A 64 -13.99 20.90 -9.69
C GLY A 64 -14.38 22.06 -8.76
N GLU A 65 -15.50 21.98 -8.04
CA GLU A 65 -15.94 22.99 -7.08
C GLU A 65 -15.26 22.81 -5.72
N ASP A 66 -14.86 23.92 -5.09
CA ASP A 66 -14.33 23.95 -3.73
C ASP A 66 -15.51 24.13 -2.76
N VAL A 67 -15.63 23.23 -1.78
CA VAL A 67 -16.75 23.14 -0.84
C VAL A 67 -16.22 23.26 0.58
N ASP A 68 -16.88 24.08 1.41
CA ASP A 68 -16.53 24.23 2.83
C ASP A 68 -16.91 23.00 3.64
N VAL A 69 -16.14 22.69 4.69
CA VAL A 69 -16.47 21.63 5.64
C VAL A 69 -17.84 21.91 6.28
N GLY A 70 -18.73 20.91 6.19
CA GLY A 70 -20.12 21.02 6.64
C GLY A 70 -21.11 21.54 5.60
N ALA A 71 -20.65 21.96 4.43
CA ALA A 71 -21.54 22.37 3.34
C ALA A 71 -22.13 21.17 2.57
N PRO A 72 -23.30 21.34 1.90
CA PRO A 72 -23.97 20.25 1.21
C PRO A 72 -23.28 19.89 -0.12
N LEU A 73 -22.99 18.60 -0.30
CA LEU A 73 -22.48 18.03 -1.55
C LEU A 73 -23.60 17.52 -2.45
N GLY A 74 -24.67 16.95 -1.86
CA GLY A 74 -25.78 16.38 -2.59
C GLY A 74 -26.94 15.95 -1.68
N GLU A 75 -28.02 15.51 -2.29
CA GLU A 75 -29.20 14.98 -1.59
C GLU A 75 -29.49 13.54 -2.03
N TYR A 76 -29.93 12.70 -1.10
CA TYR A 76 -30.28 11.30 -1.37
C TYR A 76 -31.46 10.83 -0.54
N ASP A 77 -32.21 9.87 -1.08
CA ASP A 77 -33.29 9.18 -0.36
C ASP A 77 -32.77 7.87 0.24
N VAL A 78 -33.01 7.65 1.53
CA VAL A 78 -32.67 6.40 2.21
C VAL A 78 -33.71 5.32 1.89
N ILE A 79 -33.24 4.12 1.51
CA ILE A 79 -34.07 2.95 1.26
C ILE A 79 -33.97 2.04 2.50
N GLY A 80 -35.09 1.89 3.22
CA GLY A 80 -35.21 0.91 4.30
C GLY A 80 -34.55 1.28 5.62
N GLU A 81 -35.20 2.10 6.43
CA GLU A 81 -35.09 2.08 7.88
C GLU A 81 -36.35 2.70 8.51
N GLU A 82 -37.05 1.89 9.32
CA GLU A 82 -37.96 2.42 10.35
C GLU A 82 -37.13 2.94 11.52
N ALA A 83 -37.40 4.17 11.86
CA ALA A 83 -37.15 4.92 13.10
C ALA A 83 -36.23 4.31 14.18
N ASN A 84 -35.10 4.96 14.47
CA ASN A 84 -34.76 5.26 15.84
C ASN A 84 -34.21 6.70 15.94
N ALA A 85 -34.85 7.48 16.76
CA ALA A 85 -34.74 8.93 16.82
C ALA A 85 -33.76 9.42 17.89
N ALA A 86 -33.16 10.53 17.58
CA ALA A 86 -32.92 11.77 18.34
C ALA A 86 -31.61 11.87 19.17
N PRO A 87 -31.16 13.09 19.57
CA PRO A 87 -31.80 14.40 19.39
C PRO A 87 -30.92 15.44 18.65
N GLU A 88 -31.44 16.24 17.94
CA GLU A 88 -31.77 17.64 17.78
C GLU A 88 -31.08 18.63 18.73
N GLU A 89 -30.30 19.56 18.16
CA GLU A 89 -30.21 20.92 18.66
C GLU A 89 -30.42 21.90 17.50
N ALA A 90 -31.37 22.82 17.76
CA ALA A 90 -32.07 23.63 16.80
C ALA A 90 -31.39 24.99 16.51
N PRO A 91 -31.87 25.72 15.51
CA PRO A 91 -31.18 26.80 14.83
C PRO A 91 -31.53 28.20 15.31
N VAL A 92 -30.72 29.17 14.93
CA VAL A 92 -31.15 30.60 14.95
C VAL A 92 -30.85 31.25 13.60
N PRO A 93 -31.65 32.27 13.21
CA PRO A 93 -32.12 32.41 11.84
C PRO A 93 -31.43 33.48 10.99
N ALA A 94 -31.80 33.39 9.72
CA ALA A 94 -31.48 34.22 8.58
C ALA A 94 -31.69 35.73 8.74
N ALA A 95 -30.94 36.49 7.97
CA ALA A 95 -31.47 37.73 7.38
C ALA A 95 -30.94 37.87 5.96
N ALA A 96 -31.87 37.91 5.05
CA ALA A 96 -31.76 38.23 3.66
C ALA A 96 -31.27 39.65 3.40
N VAL A 97 -30.61 39.93 2.31
CA VAL A 97 -30.96 41.06 1.41
C VAL A 97 -30.44 40.78 -0.01
N ALA A 98 -31.29 41.09 -0.92
CA ALA A 98 -31.35 40.87 -2.34
C ALA A 98 -30.47 41.79 -3.19
N GLN A 99 -30.25 41.29 -4.42
CA GLN A 99 -30.24 41.98 -5.71
C GLN A 99 -29.17 43.07 -5.97
N THR A 100 -28.41 42.92 -7.06
CA THR A 100 -28.75 43.56 -8.35
C THR A 100 -27.82 43.09 -9.47
N ALA A 101 -28.40 43.05 -10.63
CA ALA A 101 -27.90 42.63 -11.92
C ALA A 101 -27.05 43.67 -12.65
N ALA A 102 -26.41 43.17 -13.73
CA ALA A 102 -26.05 43.83 -14.99
C ALA A 102 -24.68 44.51 -15.06
N ALA A 103 -23.82 44.20 -15.96
CA ALA A 103 -23.85 44.45 -17.39
C ALA A 103 -22.50 44.06 -18.06
N ALA A 104 -22.67 43.65 -19.27
CA ALA A 104 -21.62 43.28 -20.24
C ALA A 104 -20.62 44.38 -20.54
N SER A 105 -19.38 43.98 -20.93
CA SER A 105 -18.74 44.66 -22.04
C SER A 105 -17.63 43.79 -22.68
N GLU A 106 -17.78 43.62 -23.97
CA GLU A 106 -16.82 43.04 -24.94
C GLU A 106 -15.53 43.87 -24.99
N VAL A 107 -14.39 43.18 -25.10
CA VAL A 107 -13.24 43.73 -25.82
C VAL A 107 -12.68 42.67 -26.76
N ARG A 108 -12.80 43.00 -28.03
CA ARG A 108 -12.13 42.40 -29.20
C ARG A 108 -10.66 42.85 -29.24
N ALA A 109 -9.82 41.98 -29.69
CA ALA A 109 -8.65 42.14 -30.62
C ALA A 109 -7.46 41.36 -30.04
N ALA A 110 -6.64 40.65 -30.73
CA ALA A 110 -6.16 40.74 -32.11
C ALA A 110 -5.57 39.39 -32.53
N VAL A 111 -5.80 39.07 -33.78
CA VAL A 111 -5.20 37.94 -34.53
C VAL A 111 -3.73 38.27 -34.77
N VAL A 112 -2.83 37.43 -34.31
CA VAL A 112 -1.47 37.34 -34.85
C VAL A 112 -1.31 35.99 -35.53
N HIS A 113 -1.22 36.02 -36.84
CA HIS A 113 -0.85 34.88 -37.65
C HIS A 113 0.62 34.52 -37.38
N HIS A 114 0.87 33.34 -36.86
CA HIS A 114 2.16 32.67 -37.01
C HIS A 114 1.97 31.37 -37.77
N ALA A 115 2.86 31.17 -38.72
CA ALA A 115 2.87 30.14 -39.74
C ALA A 115 2.64 28.72 -39.20
N ARG A 116 1.76 27.98 -39.86
CA ARG A 116 1.52 26.55 -39.74
C ARG A 116 2.80 25.78 -40.04
N ALA A 117 3.40 25.17 -39.00
CA ALA A 117 4.11 23.92 -39.17
C ALA A 117 3.06 22.80 -39.17
N ASP A 118 3.05 21.99 -40.21
CA ASP A 118 2.17 20.86 -40.42
C ASP A 118 2.48 19.75 -39.38
N THR A 119 1.94 19.86 -38.18
CA THR A 119 1.92 18.77 -37.23
C THR A 119 0.74 17.88 -37.59
N LEU A 120 1.02 16.74 -38.19
CA LEU A 120 0.10 15.64 -38.38
C LEU A 120 -0.68 15.39 -37.10
N ARG A 121 -1.93 15.83 -37.03
CA ARG A 121 -2.79 15.58 -35.87
C ARG A 121 -2.93 14.08 -35.68
N LEU A 122 -2.27 13.53 -34.67
CA LEU A 122 -2.40 12.13 -34.23
C LEU A 122 -3.87 11.75 -34.09
N ARG A 123 -4.31 10.81 -34.92
CA ARG A 123 -5.70 10.33 -34.96
C ARG A 123 -5.83 9.19 -33.97
N ALA A 124 -6.38 9.46 -32.79
CA ALA A 124 -6.61 8.46 -31.73
C ALA A 124 -8.04 8.57 -31.22
N THR A 125 -8.64 7.42 -30.89
CA THR A 125 -9.96 7.39 -30.25
C THR A 125 -9.90 7.97 -28.82
N PRO A 126 -11.02 8.46 -28.27
CA PRO A 126 -11.07 8.88 -26.87
C PRO A 126 -10.63 7.77 -25.91
N ALA A 127 -11.00 6.50 -26.19
CA ALA A 127 -10.58 5.33 -25.42
C ALA A 127 -9.06 5.10 -25.49
N ALA A 128 -8.43 5.26 -26.69
CA ALA A 128 -6.98 5.18 -26.85
C ALA A 128 -6.25 6.28 -26.05
N ARG A 129 -6.76 7.52 -26.08
CA ARG A 129 -6.19 8.65 -25.32
C ARG A 129 -6.28 8.44 -23.81
N ARG A 130 -7.35 7.80 -23.35
CA ARG A 130 -7.54 7.42 -21.95
C ARG A 130 -6.58 6.31 -21.53
N ALA A 131 -6.50 5.24 -22.32
CA ALA A 131 -5.58 4.13 -22.08
C ALA A 131 -4.11 4.59 -22.07
N ALA A 132 -3.72 5.49 -22.99
CA ALA A 132 -2.37 6.05 -23.02
C ALA A 132 -2.04 6.89 -21.79
N ARG A 133 -2.99 7.70 -21.28
CA ARG A 133 -2.82 8.45 -20.04
C ARG A 133 -2.73 7.51 -18.83
N GLN A 134 -3.57 6.48 -18.75
CA GLN A 134 -3.54 5.48 -17.70
C GLN A 134 -2.25 4.65 -17.72
N GLY A 135 -1.73 4.34 -18.91
CA GLY A 135 -0.48 3.60 -19.07
C GLY A 135 0.78 4.47 -19.06
N GLY A 136 0.66 5.79 -18.86
CA GLY A 136 1.81 6.71 -18.82
C GLY A 136 2.61 6.78 -20.13
N ILE A 137 2.01 6.41 -21.29
CA ILE A 137 2.70 6.38 -22.57
C ILE A 137 2.22 7.48 -23.53
N ALA A 138 3.17 8.03 -24.30
CA ALA A 138 2.84 8.95 -25.38
C ALA A 138 2.23 8.18 -26.58
N LEU A 139 1.26 8.79 -27.24
CA LEU A 139 0.66 8.20 -28.44
C LEU A 139 1.57 8.30 -29.68
N ASP A 140 2.64 9.10 -29.59
CA ASP A 140 3.62 9.26 -30.65
C ASP A 140 4.36 7.95 -30.87
N GLY A 141 4.41 7.48 -32.12
CA GLY A 141 5.05 6.21 -32.48
C GLY A 141 4.20 4.96 -32.24
N ILE A 142 2.91 5.09 -31.92
CA ILE A 142 1.96 3.98 -31.97
C ILE A 142 1.31 3.91 -33.34
N ALA A 143 1.51 2.78 -34.05
CA ALA A 143 0.82 2.52 -35.30
C ALA A 143 -0.63 2.15 -35.00
N GLY A 144 -1.58 2.99 -35.49
CA GLY A 144 -3.00 2.73 -35.30
C GLY A 144 -3.53 1.67 -36.27
N THR A 145 -4.23 0.65 -35.75
CA THR A 145 -4.88 -0.41 -36.57
C THR A 145 -6.29 -0.03 -37.00
N GLY A 146 -6.85 1.05 -36.49
CA GLY A 146 -8.18 1.53 -36.85
C GLY A 146 -8.25 2.16 -38.26
N ARG A 147 -9.49 2.40 -38.70
CA ARG A 147 -9.77 2.94 -40.04
C ARG A 147 -8.96 4.22 -40.34
N ARG A 148 -8.19 4.22 -41.43
CA ARG A 148 -7.27 5.30 -41.87
C ARG A 148 -6.13 5.57 -40.86
N GLY A 149 -5.58 4.53 -40.24
CA GLY A 149 -4.45 4.65 -39.31
C GLY A 149 -4.79 5.30 -37.98
N ARG A 150 -6.06 5.25 -37.54
CA ARG A 150 -6.47 5.77 -36.25
C ARG A 150 -6.02 4.83 -35.13
N ILE A 151 -5.38 5.36 -34.11
CA ILE A 151 -4.97 4.61 -32.91
C ILE A 151 -6.23 4.26 -32.12
N GLU A 152 -6.44 2.98 -31.88
CA GLU A 152 -7.51 2.42 -31.08
C GLU A 152 -6.99 1.97 -29.71
N ARG A 153 -7.91 1.71 -28.77
CA ARG A 153 -7.56 1.30 -27.39
C ARG A 153 -6.63 0.08 -27.39
N GLN A 154 -6.92 -0.92 -28.23
CA GLN A 154 -6.12 -2.15 -28.33
C GLN A 154 -4.67 -1.88 -28.79
N ASP A 155 -4.41 -0.88 -29.63
CA ASP A 155 -3.06 -0.54 -30.09
C ASP A 155 -2.21 0.00 -28.93
N VAL A 156 -2.87 0.76 -28.04
CA VAL A 156 -2.25 1.27 -26.82
C VAL A 156 -2.02 0.14 -25.81
N GLU A 157 -2.99 -0.74 -25.62
CA GLU A 157 -2.87 -1.91 -24.72
C GLU A 157 -1.79 -2.88 -25.18
N VAL A 158 -1.65 -3.13 -26.49
CA VAL A 158 -0.53 -3.92 -27.05
C VAL A 158 0.81 -3.24 -26.74
N ARG A 159 0.89 -1.92 -26.83
CA ARG A 159 2.12 -1.19 -26.50
C ARG A 159 2.43 -1.18 -25.01
N VAL A 160 1.40 -1.06 -24.15
CA VAL A 160 1.52 -1.17 -22.68
C VAL A 160 1.93 -2.60 -22.32
N ASN A 161 1.27 -3.62 -22.89
CA ASN A 161 1.52 -5.03 -22.57
C ASN A 161 2.76 -5.59 -23.29
N GLY A 162 3.08 -5.11 -24.48
CA GLY A 162 4.28 -5.49 -25.23
C GLY A 162 5.57 -4.86 -24.70
N ALA A 163 5.48 -3.76 -23.97
CA ALA A 163 6.61 -3.21 -23.21
C ALA A 163 6.93 -4.05 -21.95
N GLY A 164 6.01 -4.93 -21.54
CA GLY A 164 6.19 -5.85 -20.39
C GLY A 164 7.07 -7.08 -20.67
N ALA A 165 7.49 -7.33 -21.94
CA ALA A 165 8.38 -8.43 -22.29
C ALA A 165 9.84 -7.98 -22.53
N ALA A 166 10.12 -6.67 -22.45
CA ALA A 166 11.47 -6.12 -22.50
C ALA A 166 11.66 -5.21 -21.29
N SER A 167 12.32 -5.74 -20.24
CA SER A 167 12.84 -5.00 -19.09
C SER A 167 11.89 -3.90 -18.60
N ALA A 168 11.01 -4.24 -17.66
CA ALA A 168 10.30 -3.21 -16.89
C ALA A 168 11.31 -2.17 -16.42
N ALA A 169 11.10 -0.90 -16.77
CA ALA A 169 11.86 0.19 -16.16
C ALA A 169 11.79 0.00 -14.64
N PRO A 170 12.91 0.09 -13.89
CA PRO A 170 12.91 -0.14 -12.48
C PRO A 170 11.84 0.75 -11.83
N ALA A 171 10.95 0.15 -11.03
CA ALA A 171 9.98 0.89 -10.26
C ALA A 171 10.75 1.95 -9.45
N GLU A 172 10.29 3.18 -9.46
CA GLU A 172 10.99 4.31 -8.87
C GLU A 172 11.45 3.97 -7.44
N GLY A 173 12.76 4.03 -7.18
CA GLY A 173 13.38 3.70 -5.90
C GLY A 173 13.68 2.22 -5.64
N VAL A 174 13.51 1.31 -6.62
CA VAL A 174 13.94 -0.10 -6.51
C VAL A 174 15.33 -0.26 -7.11
N LEU A 175 16.23 -0.85 -6.34
CA LEU A 175 17.59 -1.20 -6.73
C LEU A 175 17.69 -2.72 -6.94
N TYR A 176 18.69 -3.17 -7.68
CA TYR A 176 18.86 -4.58 -7.99
C TYR A 176 20.32 -5.04 -7.81
N ARG A 177 20.50 -6.30 -7.39
CA ARG A 177 21.78 -7.03 -7.42
C ARG A 177 21.63 -8.36 -8.15
N ASN A 178 22.56 -8.65 -9.03
CA ASN A 178 22.63 -9.93 -9.71
C ASN A 178 23.43 -10.91 -8.86
N LEU A 179 22.77 -11.94 -8.37
CA LEU A 179 23.39 -13.05 -7.63
C LEU A 179 23.43 -14.30 -8.50
N ALA A 180 24.10 -15.34 -8.05
CA ALA A 180 24.23 -16.60 -8.80
C ALA A 180 22.87 -17.26 -9.13
N ARG A 181 21.86 -17.06 -8.29
CA ARG A 181 20.50 -17.64 -8.46
C ARG A 181 19.54 -16.76 -9.26
N GLY A 182 19.87 -15.51 -9.49
CA GLY A 182 19.00 -14.53 -10.13
C GLY A 182 19.18 -13.14 -9.53
N ARG A 183 18.29 -12.24 -9.86
CA ARG A 183 18.34 -10.84 -9.47
C ARG A 183 17.50 -10.57 -8.23
N VAL A 184 18.12 -10.03 -7.19
CA VAL A 184 17.43 -9.58 -5.98
C VAL A 184 17.11 -8.10 -6.08
N ALA A 185 15.85 -7.75 -5.83
CA ALA A 185 15.38 -6.38 -5.70
C ALA A 185 15.52 -5.91 -4.24
N TYR A 186 15.82 -4.64 -4.03
CA TYR A 186 15.83 -4.04 -2.70
C TYR A 186 15.57 -2.54 -2.76
N ARG A 187 15.16 -1.97 -1.63
CA ARG A 187 15.05 -0.52 -1.42
C ARG A 187 16.07 -0.06 -0.39
N GLU A 188 16.46 1.21 -0.50
CA GLU A 188 17.49 1.78 0.35
C GLU A 188 17.11 3.21 0.79
N TRP A 189 17.24 3.48 2.08
CA TRP A 189 17.05 4.81 2.68
C TRP A 189 18.36 5.26 3.30
N ARG A 190 19.10 6.09 2.56
CA ARG A 190 20.39 6.66 3.00
C ARG A 190 20.17 7.99 3.70
N PRO A 191 20.60 8.16 4.96
CA PRO A 191 20.61 9.47 5.61
C PRO A 191 21.74 10.34 5.03
N GLN A 192 21.67 11.65 5.23
CA GLN A 192 22.76 12.57 4.83
C GLN A 192 24.05 12.27 5.61
N SER A 193 23.92 11.91 6.89
CA SER A 193 25.02 11.46 7.74
C SER A 193 24.57 10.20 8.46
N ALA A 194 25.28 9.10 8.23
CA ALA A 194 24.94 7.83 8.85
C ALA A 194 25.45 7.74 10.30
N ALA A 195 24.59 7.32 11.20
CA ALA A 195 24.89 7.01 12.59
C ALA A 195 24.72 5.49 12.85
N GLY A 196 25.78 4.84 13.26
CA GLY A 196 25.79 3.42 13.57
C GLY A 196 25.77 2.50 12.34
N ALA A 197 25.65 1.21 12.59
CA ALA A 197 25.61 0.18 11.56
C ALA A 197 24.28 0.26 10.76
N PRO A 198 24.29 -0.08 9.46
CA PRO A 198 23.06 -0.14 8.68
C PRO A 198 22.07 -1.18 9.24
N LEU A 199 20.78 -0.96 8.98
CA LEU A 199 19.72 -1.92 9.27
C LEU A 199 19.33 -2.65 7.98
N VAL A 200 19.27 -3.98 8.05
CA VAL A 200 18.69 -4.83 6.99
C VAL A 200 17.33 -5.32 7.47
N LEU A 201 16.26 -5.01 6.72
CA LEU A 201 14.88 -5.30 7.10
C LEU A 201 14.27 -6.34 6.16
N LEU A 202 13.89 -7.52 6.69
CA LEU A 202 13.29 -8.63 5.95
C LEU A 202 11.79 -8.69 6.21
N HIS A 203 10.97 -8.57 5.17
CA HIS A 203 9.51 -8.56 5.23
C HIS A 203 8.89 -9.94 5.44
N GLY A 204 7.61 -10.01 5.77
CA GLY A 204 6.83 -11.23 5.95
C GLY A 204 6.28 -11.84 4.66
N PHE A 205 5.53 -12.95 4.80
CA PHE A 205 4.87 -13.64 3.70
C PHE A 205 3.99 -12.68 2.89
N SER A 206 4.01 -12.83 1.57
CA SER A 206 3.31 -12.01 0.56
C SER A 206 3.63 -10.51 0.56
N GLY A 207 4.54 -10.04 1.42
CA GLY A 207 5.01 -8.66 1.45
C GLY A 207 6.08 -8.34 0.41
N ASP A 208 6.60 -7.13 0.47
CA ASP A 208 7.79 -6.66 -0.23
C ASP A 208 8.49 -5.58 0.61
N ALA A 209 9.57 -4.99 0.09
CA ALA A 209 10.33 -3.94 0.78
C ALA A 209 9.51 -2.69 1.13
N GLN A 210 8.37 -2.45 0.47
CA GLN A 210 7.54 -1.27 0.71
C GLN A 210 6.86 -1.29 2.08
N VAL A 211 6.62 -2.47 2.66
CA VAL A 211 6.01 -2.58 4.00
C VAL A 211 6.81 -1.84 5.06
N TRP A 212 8.09 -1.59 4.81
CA TRP A 212 9.01 -0.89 5.70
C TRP A 212 9.06 0.63 5.51
N SER A 213 8.43 1.19 4.46
CA SER A 213 8.64 2.58 4.04
C SER A 213 8.40 3.60 5.16
N ALA A 214 7.34 3.45 5.95
CA ALA A 214 7.03 4.35 7.06
C ALA A 214 8.09 4.27 8.16
N LEU A 215 8.46 3.06 8.59
CA LEU A 215 9.51 2.85 9.60
C LEU A 215 10.88 3.28 9.09
N ALA A 216 11.25 2.88 7.87
CA ALA A 216 12.54 3.21 7.26
C ALA A 216 12.74 4.73 7.11
N SER A 217 11.70 5.47 6.70
CA SER A 217 11.74 6.93 6.62
C SER A 217 11.95 7.59 8.00
N GLN A 218 11.34 7.05 9.07
CA GLN A 218 11.57 7.54 10.42
C GLN A 218 12.99 7.25 10.89
N LEU A 219 13.51 6.05 10.61
CA LEU A 219 14.89 5.65 10.95
C LEU A 219 15.91 6.48 10.16
N GLN A 220 15.68 6.73 8.87
CA GLN A 220 16.51 7.59 8.03
C GLN A 220 16.62 9.02 8.60
N ARG A 221 15.49 9.61 9.02
CA ARG A 221 15.51 10.94 9.68
C ARG A 221 16.30 10.97 10.98
N ARG A 222 16.48 9.82 11.63
CA ARG A 222 17.32 9.64 12.84
C ARG A 222 18.77 9.26 12.50
N GLY A 223 19.17 9.40 11.24
CA GLY A 223 20.54 9.10 10.80
C GLY A 223 20.80 7.61 10.55
N ARG A 224 19.78 6.73 10.53
CA ARG A 224 19.99 5.32 10.28
C ARG A 224 19.94 5.00 8.78
N HIS A 225 20.93 4.28 8.30
CA HIS A 225 20.94 3.71 6.95
C HIS A 225 20.10 2.42 6.95
N VAL A 226 19.11 2.33 6.08
CA VAL A 226 18.17 1.18 6.01
C VAL A 226 18.21 0.55 4.63
N ILE A 227 18.26 -0.76 4.58
CA ILE A 227 18.23 -1.59 3.37
C ILE A 227 17.11 -2.62 3.56
N ALA A 228 16.18 -2.69 2.63
CA ALA A 228 15.09 -3.66 2.67
C ALA A 228 15.03 -4.43 1.35
N PRO A 229 15.49 -5.68 1.30
CA PRO A 229 15.35 -6.52 0.13
C PRO A 229 13.96 -7.14 0.03
N ASP A 230 13.57 -7.46 -1.20
CA ASP A 230 12.47 -8.36 -1.48
C ASP A 230 12.98 -9.79 -1.37
N LEU A 231 12.37 -10.60 -0.53
CA LEU A 231 12.71 -12.01 -0.38
C LEU A 231 12.48 -12.78 -1.71
N PRO A 232 13.19 -13.88 -1.97
CA PRO A 232 12.84 -14.80 -3.06
C PRO A 232 11.36 -15.16 -3.06
N SER A 233 10.75 -15.34 -4.21
CA SER A 233 9.29 -15.50 -4.43
C SER A 233 8.45 -14.25 -4.11
N HIS A 234 9.05 -13.12 -3.75
CA HIS A 234 8.35 -11.89 -3.35
C HIS A 234 8.88 -10.65 -4.12
N GLY A 235 8.12 -9.57 -4.04
CA GLY A 235 8.52 -8.26 -4.55
C GLY A 235 8.93 -8.29 -6.01
N ALA A 236 9.98 -7.64 -6.36
CA ALA A 236 10.57 -7.60 -7.69
C ALA A 236 11.83 -8.50 -7.81
N THR A 237 12.08 -9.36 -6.82
CA THR A 237 13.10 -10.43 -6.91
C THR A 237 12.65 -11.47 -7.92
N ASP A 238 13.52 -11.88 -8.87
CA ASP A 238 13.16 -12.61 -10.07
C ASP A 238 13.39 -14.14 -10.00
N PHE A 239 13.62 -14.68 -8.82
CA PHE A 239 13.73 -16.11 -8.61
C PHE A 239 12.95 -16.58 -7.38
N ASP A 240 12.60 -17.85 -7.38
CA ASP A 240 11.76 -18.47 -6.38
C ASP A 240 12.56 -19.22 -5.32
N SER A 241 11.95 -19.34 -4.15
CA SER A 241 12.42 -20.19 -3.06
C SER A 241 11.23 -20.81 -2.35
N ALA A 242 11.30 -22.11 -2.10
CA ALA A 242 10.23 -22.85 -1.46
C ALA A 242 10.39 -22.97 0.06
N ASP A 243 11.52 -22.55 0.64
CA ASP A 243 11.82 -22.74 2.05
C ASP A 243 12.65 -21.58 2.66
N VAL A 244 12.60 -21.50 3.98
CA VAL A 244 13.28 -20.45 4.77
C VAL A 244 14.79 -20.51 4.66
N ALA A 245 15.37 -21.71 4.53
CA ALA A 245 16.83 -21.88 4.47
C ALA A 245 17.41 -21.30 3.18
N SER A 246 16.82 -21.65 2.03
CA SER A 246 17.25 -21.10 0.74
C SER A 246 16.99 -19.61 0.60
N MET A 247 15.96 -19.05 1.26
CA MET A 247 15.78 -17.60 1.39
C MET A 247 16.91 -16.96 2.20
N ALA A 248 17.30 -17.60 3.31
CA ALA A 248 18.39 -17.11 4.15
C ALA A 248 19.74 -17.09 3.42
N ASP A 249 20.04 -18.13 2.64
CA ASP A 249 21.25 -18.20 1.81
C ASP A 249 21.27 -17.05 0.78
N ALA A 250 20.14 -16.77 0.13
CA ALA A 250 20.02 -15.67 -0.82
C ALA A 250 20.22 -14.30 -0.16
N MET A 251 19.65 -14.09 1.02
CA MET A 251 19.81 -12.83 1.77
C MET A 251 21.22 -12.65 2.29
N ALA A 252 21.87 -13.71 2.75
CA ALA A 252 23.28 -13.69 3.15
C ALA A 252 24.18 -13.33 1.96
N ALA A 253 23.96 -13.95 0.80
CA ALA A 253 24.69 -13.64 -0.43
C ALA A 253 24.49 -12.19 -0.88
N LEU A 254 23.27 -11.63 -0.76
CA LEU A 254 23.01 -10.22 -1.05
C LEU A 254 23.79 -9.29 -0.13
N ILE A 255 23.77 -9.56 1.17
CA ILE A 255 24.48 -8.76 2.19
C ILE A 255 25.98 -8.76 1.92
N ASP A 256 26.54 -9.91 1.53
CA ASP A 256 27.95 -10.04 1.16
C ASP A 256 28.28 -9.28 -0.14
N ASP A 257 27.43 -9.39 -1.17
CA ASP A 257 27.59 -8.67 -2.46
C ASP A 257 27.48 -7.13 -2.29
N LEU A 258 26.64 -6.67 -1.37
CA LEU A 258 26.54 -5.26 -1.02
C LEU A 258 27.76 -4.74 -0.23
N GLY A 259 28.69 -5.60 0.16
CA GLY A 259 29.89 -5.25 0.92
C GLY A 259 29.61 -4.79 2.35
N ILE A 260 28.47 -5.21 2.94
CA ILE A 260 28.06 -4.82 4.29
C ILE A 260 28.90 -5.61 5.31
N GLY A 261 29.84 -4.95 5.96
CA GLY A 261 30.75 -5.59 6.92
C GLY A 261 30.11 -5.89 8.27
N SER A 262 29.23 -5.01 8.73
CA SER A 262 28.56 -5.15 10.03
C SER A 262 27.20 -4.41 9.98
N PHE A 263 26.13 -5.02 10.53
CA PHE A 263 24.77 -4.51 10.41
C PHE A 263 23.87 -5.00 11.56
N GLU A 264 22.74 -4.31 11.76
CA GLU A 264 21.63 -4.82 12.56
C GLU A 264 20.62 -5.48 11.63
N LEU A 265 20.12 -6.66 12.02
CA LEU A 265 19.18 -7.45 11.24
C LEU A 265 17.79 -7.41 11.87
N VAL A 266 16.79 -7.12 11.07
CA VAL A 266 15.38 -7.07 11.49
C VAL A 266 14.57 -7.96 10.58
N GLY A 267 13.73 -8.82 11.15
CA GLY A 267 12.80 -9.63 10.37
C GLY A 267 11.39 -9.54 10.92
N HIS A 268 10.40 -9.56 10.04
CA HIS A 268 8.99 -9.61 10.40
C HIS A 268 8.38 -10.94 9.95
N SER A 269 7.64 -11.62 10.82
CA SER A 269 6.88 -12.84 10.50
C SER A 269 7.77 -13.91 9.83
N LEU A 270 7.50 -14.32 8.58
CA LEU A 270 8.38 -15.17 7.77
C LEU A 270 9.81 -14.62 7.68
N GLY A 271 9.95 -13.30 7.44
CA GLY A 271 11.25 -12.64 7.38
C GLY A 271 12.02 -12.70 8.72
N ALA A 272 11.33 -12.87 9.85
CA ALA A 272 11.99 -13.11 11.13
C ALA A 272 12.62 -14.51 11.20
N ALA A 273 11.96 -15.51 10.64
CA ALA A 273 12.53 -16.85 10.52
C ALA A 273 13.75 -16.86 9.58
N VAL A 274 13.65 -16.15 8.45
CA VAL A 274 14.79 -15.93 7.53
C VAL A 274 15.94 -15.23 8.27
N ALA A 275 15.64 -14.14 9.01
CA ALA A 275 16.63 -13.37 9.76
C ALA A 275 17.35 -14.20 10.82
N ALA A 276 16.65 -15.07 11.54
CA ALA A 276 17.29 -15.98 12.50
C ALA A 276 18.33 -16.89 11.83
N LYS A 277 18.02 -17.44 10.65
CA LYS A 277 18.96 -18.27 9.90
C LYS A 277 20.11 -17.45 9.28
N VAL A 278 19.84 -16.25 8.75
CA VAL A 278 20.89 -15.32 8.26
C VAL A 278 21.86 -14.97 9.41
N ALA A 279 21.36 -14.76 10.62
CA ALA A 279 22.21 -14.48 11.79
C ALA A 279 23.13 -15.67 12.11
N MET A 280 22.70 -16.91 11.92
CA MET A 280 23.53 -18.10 12.06
C MET A 280 24.58 -18.23 10.94
N ILE A 281 24.27 -17.81 9.71
CA ILE A 281 25.18 -17.82 8.57
C ILE A 281 26.26 -16.73 8.72
N LEU A 282 25.85 -15.49 8.93
CA LEU A 282 26.74 -14.32 8.92
C LEU A 282 27.36 -13.97 10.28
N LYS A 283 26.89 -14.60 11.37
CA LYS A 283 27.49 -14.57 12.73
C LYS A 283 28.06 -13.19 13.14
N ALA A 284 29.38 -13.05 13.06
CA ALA A 284 30.10 -11.86 13.54
C ALA A 284 29.75 -10.55 12.79
N LYS A 285 29.11 -10.62 11.61
CA LYS A 285 28.64 -9.43 10.90
C LYS A 285 27.34 -8.86 11.49
N VAL A 286 26.53 -9.69 12.16
CA VAL A 286 25.28 -9.28 12.79
C VAL A 286 25.55 -8.71 14.15
N GLN A 287 25.33 -7.40 14.35
CA GLN A 287 25.50 -6.74 15.64
C GLN A 287 24.32 -6.96 16.57
N ARG A 288 23.12 -7.06 16.02
CA ARG A 288 21.86 -7.26 16.74
C ARG A 288 20.83 -7.90 15.85
N LEU A 289 20.03 -8.79 16.41
CA LEU A 289 18.86 -9.38 15.77
C LEU A 289 17.56 -8.85 16.40
N THR A 290 16.66 -8.33 15.61
CA THR A 290 15.31 -7.93 16.05
C THR A 290 14.27 -8.74 15.29
N LEU A 291 13.42 -9.44 16.00
CA LEU A 291 12.35 -10.27 15.44
C LEU A 291 11.00 -9.62 15.76
N ILE A 292 10.23 -9.27 14.73
CA ILE A 292 8.91 -8.66 14.86
C ILE A 292 7.86 -9.72 14.54
N ALA A 293 6.98 -10.05 15.51
CA ALA A 293 5.94 -11.07 15.38
C ALA A 293 6.44 -12.35 14.67
N PRO A 294 7.53 -12.98 15.15
CA PRO A 294 8.26 -14.02 14.40
C PRO A 294 7.43 -15.27 14.17
N ALA A 295 7.48 -15.81 12.95
CA ALA A 295 7.13 -17.18 12.67
C ALA A 295 8.18 -18.13 13.27
N GLY A 296 7.74 -19.31 13.75
CA GLY A 296 8.62 -20.38 14.16
C GLY A 296 8.92 -20.48 15.67
N LEU A 297 8.22 -19.73 16.53
CA LEU A 297 8.29 -19.92 17.99
C LEU A 297 7.20 -20.85 18.52
N GLY A 298 6.15 -21.10 17.76
CA GLY A 298 5.08 -22.03 18.08
C GLY A 298 4.48 -22.60 16.81
N THR A 299 3.45 -23.40 16.91
CA THR A 299 2.84 -24.05 15.75
C THR A 299 1.53 -23.39 15.32
N GLU A 300 0.89 -22.64 16.20
CA GLU A 300 -0.37 -21.96 15.93
C GLU A 300 -0.15 -20.80 14.94
N ILE A 301 -1.02 -20.72 13.96
CA ILE A 301 -1.05 -19.66 12.93
C ILE A 301 -2.47 -19.56 12.36
N ASP A 302 -2.85 -18.39 11.91
CA ASP A 302 -4.05 -18.20 11.09
C ASP A 302 -3.76 -18.73 9.67
N ASP A 303 -4.13 -19.98 9.41
CA ASP A 303 -3.94 -20.64 8.11
C ASP A 303 -4.84 -20.06 7.02
N ASP A 304 -6.07 -19.63 7.36
CA ASP A 304 -6.96 -18.91 6.43
C ASP A 304 -6.33 -17.60 5.92
N PHE A 305 -5.57 -16.92 6.76
CA PHE A 305 -4.83 -15.73 6.34
C PHE A 305 -3.74 -16.07 5.34
N ILE A 306 -2.93 -17.09 5.59
CA ILE A 306 -1.83 -17.51 4.71
C ILE A 306 -2.38 -17.98 3.35
N ASP A 307 -3.40 -18.85 3.37
CA ASP A 307 -4.08 -19.32 2.15
C ASP A 307 -4.74 -18.16 1.39
N GLY A 308 -5.46 -17.30 2.11
CA GLY A 308 -6.12 -16.12 1.54
C GLY A 308 -5.14 -15.16 0.86
N MET A 309 -3.97 -14.92 1.44
CA MET A 309 -2.92 -14.09 0.84
C MET A 309 -2.30 -14.76 -0.39
N ALA A 310 -2.07 -16.07 -0.36
CA ALA A 310 -1.53 -16.82 -1.50
C ALA A 310 -2.51 -16.86 -2.70
N HIS A 311 -3.83 -16.85 -2.42
CA HIS A 311 -4.89 -16.99 -3.41
C HIS A 311 -5.71 -15.71 -3.64
N VAL A 312 -5.23 -14.55 -3.19
CA VAL A 312 -5.95 -13.28 -3.33
C VAL A 312 -6.22 -12.96 -4.81
N LYS A 313 -7.49 -12.61 -5.12
CA LYS A 313 -7.94 -12.39 -6.52
C LYS A 313 -8.21 -10.93 -6.83
N LYS A 314 -8.61 -10.12 -5.84
CA LYS A 314 -9.05 -8.74 -5.99
C LYS A 314 -8.69 -7.91 -4.75
N GLY A 315 -8.58 -6.60 -4.94
CA GLY A 315 -8.23 -5.65 -3.88
C GLY A 315 -9.15 -5.68 -2.66
N GLY A 316 -10.46 -5.91 -2.84
CA GLY A 316 -11.38 -6.04 -1.71
C GLY A 316 -11.06 -7.22 -0.79
N GLY A 317 -10.69 -8.38 -1.36
CA GLY A 317 -10.21 -9.52 -0.57
C GLY A 317 -8.88 -9.23 0.11
N LEU A 318 -7.96 -8.55 -0.58
CA LEU A 318 -6.70 -8.12 0.00
C LEU A 318 -6.90 -7.18 1.19
N MET A 319 -7.77 -6.18 1.08
CA MET A 319 -8.06 -5.25 2.19
C MET A 319 -8.63 -5.99 3.41
N HIS A 320 -9.48 -6.99 3.20
CA HIS A 320 -9.99 -7.82 4.32
C HIS A 320 -8.84 -8.52 5.06
N LEU A 321 -7.88 -9.09 4.34
CA LEU A 321 -6.70 -9.74 4.93
C LEU A 321 -5.76 -8.74 5.62
N LEU A 322 -5.54 -7.55 5.01
CA LEU A 322 -4.73 -6.50 5.63
C LEU A 322 -5.33 -6.02 6.97
N ARG A 323 -6.66 -5.95 7.08
CA ARG A 323 -7.35 -5.62 8.35
C ARG A 323 -7.22 -6.71 9.43
N ARG A 324 -6.94 -7.95 9.05
CA ARG A 324 -6.62 -9.02 10.01
C ARG A 324 -5.17 -8.90 10.50
N SER A 325 -4.26 -8.42 9.66
CA SER A 325 -2.84 -8.30 10.00
C SER A 325 -2.51 -7.03 10.80
N ALA A 326 -3.29 -5.96 10.65
CA ALA A 326 -3.04 -4.68 11.31
C ALA A 326 -4.35 -4.02 11.76
N LEU A 327 -4.30 -3.32 12.89
CA LEU A 327 -5.44 -2.51 13.39
C LEU A 327 -5.61 -1.25 12.55
N ASN A 328 -4.50 -0.69 12.06
CA ASN A 328 -4.45 0.51 11.24
C ASN A 328 -3.67 0.23 9.94
N PRO A 329 -4.24 -0.57 9.01
CA PRO A 329 -3.58 -0.82 7.73
C PRO A 329 -3.45 0.50 6.95
N PRO A 330 -2.44 0.62 6.06
CA PRO A 330 -2.28 1.82 5.25
C PRO A 330 -3.55 2.09 4.42
N LEU A 331 -3.87 3.37 4.28
CA LEU A 331 -4.96 3.81 3.41
C LEU A 331 -4.52 3.63 1.96
N LEU A 332 -5.15 2.70 1.26
CA LEU A 332 -4.87 2.36 -0.12
C LEU A 332 -6.14 2.55 -0.94
N SER A 333 -6.03 3.18 -2.11
CA SER A 333 -7.13 3.26 -3.05
C SER A 333 -7.50 1.88 -3.61
N ALA A 334 -8.71 1.72 -4.12
CA ALA A 334 -9.15 0.48 -4.77
C ALA A 334 -8.20 0.05 -5.89
N GLN A 335 -7.69 1.00 -6.67
CA GLN A 335 -6.72 0.74 -7.73
C GLN A 335 -5.38 0.20 -7.19
N GLN A 336 -4.86 0.77 -6.09
CA GLN A 336 -3.64 0.28 -5.45
C GLN A 336 -3.82 -1.12 -4.89
N LEU A 337 -4.98 -1.39 -4.26
CA LEU A 337 -5.31 -2.72 -3.76
C LEU A 337 -5.42 -3.76 -4.88
N ASP A 338 -6.04 -3.42 -6.01
CA ASP A 338 -6.12 -4.31 -7.17
C ASP A 338 -4.73 -4.54 -7.78
N GLN A 339 -3.89 -3.52 -7.89
CA GLN A 339 -2.50 -3.66 -8.35
C GLN A 339 -1.68 -4.57 -7.44
N MET A 340 -1.83 -4.43 -6.11
CA MET A 340 -1.16 -5.30 -5.14
C MET A 340 -1.67 -6.74 -5.22
N ALA A 341 -2.99 -6.95 -5.31
CA ALA A 341 -3.59 -8.27 -5.48
C ALA A 341 -3.11 -8.94 -6.78
N ASP A 342 -3.05 -8.19 -7.88
CA ASP A 342 -2.51 -8.68 -9.16
C ASP A 342 -1.03 -9.04 -9.05
N ALA A 343 -0.22 -8.22 -8.37
CA ALA A 343 1.19 -8.49 -8.15
C ALA A 343 1.40 -9.77 -7.33
N ILE A 344 0.61 -10.02 -6.29
CA ILE A 344 0.63 -11.25 -5.49
C ILE A 344 0.20 -12.44 -6.35
N ARG A 345 -0.93 -12.34 -7.06
CA ARG A 345 -1.52 -13.40 -7.87
C ARG A 345 -0.62 -13.87 -9.01
N THR A 346 0.15 -12.98 -9.63
CA THR A 346 1.06 -13.33 -10.73
C THR A 346 2.27 -14.15 -10.28
N ARG A 347 2.46 -14.29 -8.95
CA ARG A 347 3.55 -15.07 -8.36
C ARG A 347 3.05 -16.43 -7.93
N GLY A 348 2.96 -17.38 -8.86
CA GLY A 348 2.56 -18.76 -8.57
C GLY A 348 3.39 -19.46 -7.47
N ALA A 349 4.62 -19.01 -7.25
CA ALA A 349 5.50 -19.51 -6.21
C ALA A 349 4.99 -19.26 -4.77
N LEU A 350 4.15 -18.25 -4.55
CA LEU A 350 3.59 -18.00 -3.22
C LEU A 350 2.64 -19.09 -2.75
N VAL A 351 1.92 -19.74 -3.66
CA VAL A 351 1.05 -20.88 -3.32
C VAL A 351 1.88 -22.06 -2.83
N ALA A 352 2.91 -22.46 -3.61
CA ALA A 352 3.81 -23.54 -3.20
C ALA A 352 4.56 -23.23 -1.90
N LEU A 353 4.92 -21.96 -1.69
CA LEU A 353 5.53 -21.51 -0.45
C LEU A 353 4.55 -21.64 0.72
N ALA A 354 3.29 -21.20 0.58
CA ALA A 354 2.26 -21.32 1.60
C ALA A 354 2.05 -22.78 2.02
N ASP A 355 1.95 -23.70 1.06
CA ASP A 355 1.81 -25.15 1.29
C ASP A 355 2.98 -25.73 2.11
N ASN A 356 4.20 -25.20 1.91
CA ASN A 356 5.37 -25.62 2.67
C ASN A 356 5.47 -24.98 4.06
N LEU A 357 4.96 -23.77 4.22
CA LEU A 357 4.99 -23.02 5.48
C LEU A 357 3.91 -23.46 6.46
N VAL A 358 2.75 -23.92 5.95
CA VAL A 358 1.60 -24.30 6.77
C VAL A 358 1.07 -25.64 6.28
N SER A 359 0.86 -26.57 7.21
CA SER A 359 0.27 -27.87 6.93
C SER A 359 -0.64 -28.30 8.08
N GLY A 360 -1.86 -28.73 7.77
CA GLY A 360 -2.85 -29.13 8.77
C GLY A 360 -3.19 -28.04 9.77
N GLY A 361 -3.31 -26.78 9.31
CA GLY A 361 -3.60 -25.61 10.15
C GLY A 361 -2.45 -25.20 11.10
N ARG A 362 -1.23 -25.64 10.83
CA ARG A 362 -0.06 -25.40 11.71
C ARG A 362 1.13 -24.96 10.89
N GLN A 363 1.85 -23.96 11.38
CA GLN A 363 3.13 -23.58 10.76
C GLN A 363 4.20 -24.65 10.97
N GLN A 364 4.98 -24.88 9.92
CA GLN A 364 6.05 -25.88 9.87
C GLN A 364 7.44 -25.30 10.18
N ILE A 365 7.50 -23.98 10.41
CA ILE A 365 8.74 -23.26 10.73
C ILE A 365 9.08 -23.50 12.21
N ASP A 366 10.35 -23.72 12.50
CA ASP A 366 10.91 -23.72 13.86
C ASP A 366 12.27 -23.02 13.85
N ILE A 367 12.41 -21.98 14.68
CA ILE A 367 13.66 -21.20 14.82
C ILE A 367 14.23 -21.25 16.24
N ARG A 368 13.67 -22.05 17.12
CA ARG A 368 14.08 -22.09 18.53
C ARG A 368 15.52 -22.57 18.71
N SER A 369 15.98 -23.49 17.86
CA SER A 369 17.36 -23.95 17.85
C SER A 369 18.34 -22.85 17.41
N GLU A 370 17.96 -22.06 16.39
CA GLU A 370 18.74 -20.92 15.94
C GLU A 370 18.85 -19.87 17.05
N LEU A 371 17.74 -19.55 17.73
CA LEU A 371 17.76 -18.58 18.82
C LEU A 371 18.60 -19.05 20.01
N ALA A 372 18.55 -20.34 20.36
CA ALA A 372 19.37 -20.91 21.42
C ALA A 372 20.87 -20.92 21.08
N GLY A 373 21.22 -20.97 19.79
CA GLY A 373 22.59 -20.91 19.28
C GLY A 373 23.12 -19.52 18.96
N LEU A 374 22.33 -18.45 19.18
CA LEU A 374 22.76 -17.09 18.90
C LEU A 374 23.87 -16.62 19.84
N ASN A 375 24.90 -16.01 19.27
CA ASN A 375 25.97 -15.33 20.00
C ASN A 375 25.91 -13.79 19.83
N VAL A 376 24.75 -13.25 19.45
CA VAL A 376 24.53 -11.83 19.24
C VAL A 376 23.31 -11.37 20.05
N PRO A 377 23.28 -10.11 20.54
CA PRO A 377 22.11 -9.57 21.22
C PRO A 377 20.86 -9.71 20.33
N ALA A 378 19.81 -10.30 20.87
CA ALA A 378 18.54 -10.45 20.17
C ALA A 378 17.40 -9.87 21.02
N ARG A 379 16.30 -9.50 20.34
CA ARG A 379 15.04 -9.10 20.99
C ARG A 379 13.85 -9.48 20.11
N VAL A 380 12.70 -9.61 20.75
CA VAL A 380 11.40 -9.81 20.09
C VAL A 380 10.53 -8.58 20.32
N ILE A 381 9.79 -8.18 19.30
CA ILE A 381 8.74 -7.15 19.34
C ILE A 381 7.44 -7.81 18.92
N TRP A 382 6.37 -7.65 19.69
CA TRP A 382 5.09 -8.29 19.37
C TRP A 382 3.90 -7.40 19.67
N GLY A 383 2.94 -7.33 18.73
CA GLY A 383 1.64 -6.70 18.98
C GLY A 383 0.75 -7.59 19.87
N LEU A 384 0.12 -7.00 20.86
CA LEU A 384 -0.76 -7.76 21.80
C LEU A 384 -2.09 -8.18 21.13
N ASP A 385 -2.46 -7.53 20.04
CA ASP A 385 -3.68 -7.79 19.27
C ASP A 385 -3.40 -8.61 17.99
N ASP A 386 -2.26 -9.33 17.94
CA ASP A 386 -1.89 -10.18 16.80
C ASP A 386 -2.87 -11.35 16.63
N GLN A 387 -3.60 -11.33 15.49
CA GLN A 387 -4.58 -12.35 15.13
C GLN A 387 -4.01 -13.41 14.16
N ILE A 388 -2.78 -13.22 13.68
CA ILE A 388 -2.14 -14.13 12.71
C ILE A 388 -1.26 -15.16 13.43
N ILE A 389 -0.35 -14.71 14.29
CA ILE A 389 0.49 -15.56 15.13
C ILE A 389 0.31 -15.14 16.59
N PRO A 390 -0.14 -16.04 17.47
CA PRO A 390 -0.40 -15.69 18.87
C PRO A 390 0.82 -15.13 19.58
N TRP A 391 0.68 -13.95 20.20
CA TRP A 391 1.77 -13.26 20.89
C TRP A 391 2.36 -14.07 22.06
N HIS A 392 1.63 -15.00 22.66
CA HIS A 392 2.13 -15.86 23.72
C HIS A 392 3.26 -16.81 23.28
N HIS A 393 3.46 -17.00 21.96
CA HIS A 393 4.64 -17.69 21.43
C HIS A 393 5.95 -17.01 21.84
N ALA A 394 5.92 -15.72 22.16
CA ALA A 394 7.11 -14.97 22.60
C ALA A 394 7.80 -15.62 23.82
N SER A 395 7.05 -16.31 24.70
CA SER A 395 7.61 -17.07 25.83
C SER A 395 8.57 -18.18 25.43
N ARG A 396 8.58 -18.57 24.16
CA ARG A 396 9.45 -19.63 23.62
C ARG A 396 10.71 -19.10 22.94
N ALA A 397 10.93 -17.78 22.94
CA ALA A 397 12.13 -17.17 22.36
C ALA A 397 13.42 -17.50 23.14
N GLY A 398 13.27 -17.86 24.40
CA GLY A 398 14.38 -18.14 25.34
C GLY A 398 14.51 -17.07 26.43
N PRO A 399 15.08 -17.42 27.58
CA PRO A 399 15.11 -16.55 28.76
C PRO A 399 16.01 -15.31 28.59
N GLU A 400 17.01 -15.38 27.70
CA GLU A 400 17.97 -14.30 27.48
C GLU A 400 17.49 -13.28 26.44
N ILE A 401 16.35 -13.53 25.77
CA ILE A 401 15.83 -12.66 24.70
C ILE A 401 14.71 -11.79 25.24
N PRO A 402 14.93 -10.47 25.41
CA PRO A 402 13.88 -9.56 25.87
C PRO A 402 12.75 -9.44 24.86
N VAL A 403 11.53 -9.37 25.38
CA VAL A 403 10.30 -9.21 24.58
C VAL A 403 9.69 -7.84 24.86
N HIS A 404 9.41 -7.10 23.80
CA HIS A 404 8.72 -5.82 23.84
C HIS A 404 7.30 -6.01 23.30
N PHE A 405 6.32 -6.01 24.17
CA PHE A 405 4.91 -6.05 23.78
C PHE A 405 4.42 -4.65 23.43
N ILE A 406 3.77 -4.53 22.30
CA ILE A 406 3.20 -3.28 21.79
C ILE A 406 1.68 -3.35 21.91
N PRO A 407 1.07 -2.62 22.86
CA PRO A 407 -0.38 -2.54 22.96
C PRO A 407 -0.97 -1.76 21.78
N GLN A 408 -2.21 -2.10 21.41
CA GLN A 408 -2.90 -1.53 20.26
C GLN A 408 -2.12 -1.76 18.96
N ALA A 409 -1.63 -2.96 18.77
CA ALA A 409 -0.94 -3.39 17.57
C ALA A 409 -1.24 -4.87 17.27
N GLY A 410 -1.53 -5.18 16.03
CA GLY A 410 -1.71 -6.53 15.50
C GLY A 410 -0.39 -7.16 15.05
N HIS A 411 -0.48 -7.99 14.02
CA HIS A 411 0.67 -8.69 13.42
C HIS A 411 1.71 -7.73 12.80
N MET A 412 1.31 -6.49 12.47
CA MET A 412 2.15 -5.45 11.86
C MET A 412 2.39 -4.28 12.84
N PRO A 413 3.07 -4.46 13.98
CA PRO A 413 3.24 -3.39 14.96
C PRO A 413 4.00 -2.17 14.41
N HIS A 414 4.81 -2.35 13.39
CA HIS A 414 5.50 -1.26 12.68
C HIS A 414 4.58 -0.43 11.76
N TRP A 415 3.35 -0.90 11.48
CA TRP A 415 2.28 -0.13 10.85
C TRP A 415 1.38 0.52 11.91
N ASP A 416 0.98 -0.25 12.91
CA ASP A 416 0.02 0.21 13.92
C ASP A 416 0.62 1.24 14.87
N GLN A 417 1.89 1.06 15.27
CA GLN A 417 2.57 1.92 16.25
C GLN A 417 4.00 2.26 15.79
N PRO A 418 4.17 2.90 14.60
CA PRO A 418 5.47 3.09 13.97
C PRO A 418 6.45 3.91 14.83
N GLN A 419 5.95 4.90 15.62
CA GLN A 419 6.80 5.70 16.50
C GLN A 419 7.35 4.88 17.66
N LYS A 420 6.50 4.02 18.27
CA LYS A 420 6.92 3.14 19.38
C LYS A 420 7.94 2.12 18.91
N VAL A 421 7.68 1.51 17.73
CA VAL A 421 8.63 0.55 17.14
C VAL A 421 9.93 1.25 16.77
N ALA A 422 9.88 2.42 16.10
CA ALA A 422 11.09 3.17 15.74
C ALA A 422 11.94 3.59 16.96
N ALA A 423 11.31 3.86 18.12
CA ALA A 423 12.03 4.20 19.34
C ALA A 423 12.90 3.05 19.89
N LEU A 424 12.61 1.81 19.50
CA LEU A 424 13.42 0.66 19.90
C LEU A 424 14.72 0.52 19.09
N PHE A 425 14.92 1.30 18.03
CA PHE A 425 16.10 1.26 17.17
C PHE A 425 17.08 2.43 17.36
N VAL A 426 16.94 3.14 18.46
CA VAL A 426 17.78 4.29 18.83
C VAL A 426 18.85 3.85 19.82
#